data_023ad085e309445131a63213b87d6590
#
_entry.id   023ad085e309445131a63213b87d6590
#
_cell.length_a   1.000
_cell.length_b   1.000
_cell.length_c   1.000
_cell.angle_alpha   90.00
_cell.angle_beta   90.00
_cell.angle_gamma   90.00
#
_symmetry.space_group_name_H-M   'P 1'
#
loop_
_entity.id
_entity.type
_entity.pdbx_description
1 polymer ?
#
loop_
_entity_poly.entity_id
_entity_poly.type
_entity_poly.pdbx_seq_one_letter_code
_entity_poly.pdbx_strand_id
1 'polypeptide(L)'
;VYLENHNQATKERIDKKIDNANFENYNKDIKKAITLKNTNVRVLPTNSPMFYNPSLPGEGFPFDYNQNSLLKINTPLIVSHFSKDRAWAFVESHFVGGWVEINNIAFVDDDFIKDFTTNDYFIATKEKFAIYDPIFREYVKVGTIFPKKDNNFIVAKEDDNLNAKISYIQIEEEFIEKMPLSYNHENRARILKEFMNEPYGWAGLLNNRDCSSFTQDYFSVFGKYLHRNSKAQTTNGKYFDISQLNL
;
A
#
# COMPACT_ATOMS: atom_id res chain seq x y z
N VAL A 1 -3.66 -25.20 -3.62
CA VAL A 1 -4.03 -24.13 -2.68
C VAL A 1 -5.37 -24.45 -2.01
N TYR A 2 -5.61 -23.93 -0.84
CA TYR A 2 -6.83 -24.05 -0.07
C TYR A 2 -7.53 -22.69 -0.01
N LEU A 3 -8.84 -22.71 0.08
CA LEU A 3 -9.70 -21.52 0.12
C LEU A 3 -10.10 -21.17 1.56
N GLU A 4 -10.89 -20.10 1.72
CA GLU A 4 -11.42 -19.62 2.99
C GLU A 4 -12.19 -20.67 3.82
N ASN A 5 -12.79 -21.64 3.15
CA ASN A 5 -13.52 -22.75 3.79
C ASN A 5 -12.63 -23.98 4.07
N HIS A 6 -11.33 -23.83 3.94
CA HIS A 6 -10.30 -24.87 4.10
C HIS A 6 -10.41 -26.05 3.11
N ASN A 7 -11.23 -25.94 2.09
CA ASN A 7 -11.29 -26.93 1.02
C ASN A 7 -10.22 -26.62 -0.03
N GLN A 8 -9.67 -27.68 -0.63
CA GLN A 8 -8.74 -27.54 -1.73
C GLN A 8 -9.44 -26.91 -2.95
N ALA A 9 -8.84 -25.87 -3.51
CA ALA A 9 -9.35 -25.25 -4.73
C ALA A 9 -9.27 -26.23 -5.90
N THR A 10 -10.34 -26.31 -6.69
CA THR A 10 -10.30 -27.08 -7.95
C THR A 10 -9.44 -26.33 -8.97
N LYS A 11 -8.82 -27.11 -9.88
CA LYS A 11 -8.06 -26.53 -11.00
C LYS A 11 -8.91 -25.55 -11.81
N GLU A 12 -10.15 -25.92 -12.14
CA GLU A 12 -11.08 -25.06 -12.87
C GLU A 12 -11.32 -23.70 -12.20
N ARG A 13 -11.44 -23.68 -10.86
CA ARG A 13 -11.63 -22.42 -10.11
C ARG A 13 -10.41 -21.51 -10.21
N ILE A 14 -9.21 -22.08 -10.18
CA ILE A 14 -7.96 -21.32 -10.34
C ILE A 14 -7.81 -20.85 -11.79
N ASP A 15 -8.03 -21.73 -12.75
CA ASP A 15 -7.95 -21.40 -14.18
C ASP A 15 -8.89 -20.24 -14.57
N LYS A 16 -10.11 -20.20 -14.01
CA LYS A 16 -11.04 -19.07 -14.21
C LYS A 16 -10.48 -17.74 -13.68
N LYS A 17 -9.76 -17.74 -12.54
CA LYS A 17 -9.14 -16.52 -12.00
C LYS A 17 -7.94 -16.08 -12.85
N ILE A 18 -7.15 -17.02 -13.35
CA ILE A 18 -6.04 -16.76 -14.27
C ILE A 18 -6.58 -16.23 -15.60
N ASP A 19 -7.65 -16.81 -16.12
CA ASP A 19 -8.29 -16.33 -17.34
C ASP A 19 -8.86 -14.91 -17.19
N ASN A 20 -9.49 -14.61 -16.03
CA ASN A 20 -9.98 -13.27 -15.70
C ASN A 20 -8.85 -12.24 -15.60
N ALA A 21 -7.62 -12.67 -15.28
CA ALA A 21 -6.46 -11.78 -15.20
C ALA A 21 -6.05 -11.16 -16.56
N ASN A 22 -6.54 -11.69 -17.70
CA ASN A 22 -6.44 -11.05 -19.01
C ASN A 22 -5.00 -10.64 -19.41
N PHE A 23 -4.01 -11.47 -19.06
CA PHE A 23 -2.58 -11.17 -19.25
C PHE A 23 -2.19 -10.92 -20.72
N GLU A 24 -2.99 -11.36 -21.67
CA GLU A 24 -2.81 -11.06 -23.10
C GLU A 24 -2.83 -9.55 -23.39
N ASN A 25 -3.46 -8.76 -22.52
CA ASN A 25 -3.54 -7.29 -22.62
C ASN A 25 -2.51 -6.56 -21.74
N TYR A 26 -1.54 -7.26 -21.17
CA TYR A 26 -0.47 -6.65 -20.39
C TYR A 26 0.25 -5.55 -21.18
N ASN A 27 0.35 -4.35 -20.58
CA ASN A 27 0.96 -3.14 -21.15
C ASN A 27 0.36 -2.62 -22.49
N LYS A 28 -0.89 -2.99 -22.82
CA LYS A 28 -1.54 -2.49 -24.03
C LYS A 28 -2.40 -1.24 -23.82
N ASP A 29 -2.86 -0.96 -22.60
CA ASP A 29 -3.68 0.22 -22.27
C ASP A 29 -3.14 0.91 -21.01
N ILE A 30 -1.94 1.45 -21.13
CA ILE A 30 -1.22 2.06 -20.00
C ILE A 30 -1.88 3.36 -19.59
N LYS A 31 -2.24 3.48 -18.30
CA LYS A 31 -2.81 4.69 -17.70
C LYS A 31 -2.09 5.07 -16.42
N LYS A 32 -2.04 6.36 -16.13
CA LYS A 32 -1.60 6.87 -14.84
C LYS A 32 -2.81 6.87 -13.88
N ALA A 33 -2.59 6.51 -12.63
CA ALA A 33 -3.64 6.48 -11.60
C ALA A 33 -3.08 6.84 -10.23
N ILE A 34 -3.98 6.97 -9.27
CA ILE A 34 -3.66 7.22 -7.86
C ILE A 34 -4.63 6.44 -6.97
N THR A 35 -4.17 5.96 -5.81
CA THR A 35 -5.04 5.31 -4.84
C THR A 35 -5.92 6.33 -4.11
N LEU A 36 -7.20 6.01 -3.96
CA LEU A 36 -8.19 6.82 -3.25
C LEU A 36 -8.31 6.50 -1.76
N LYS A 37 -7.81 5.34 -1.37
CA LYS A 37 -7.80 4.80 0.01
C LYS A 37 -6.70 3.75 0.15
N ASN A 38 -6.47 3.26 1.37
CA ASN A 38 -5.61 2.10 1.56
C ASN A 38 -6.20 0.90 0.81
N THR A 39 -5.40 0.26 -0.04
CA THR A 39 -5.93 -0.80 -0.91
C THR A 39 -5.01 -2.02 -0.96
N ASN A 40 -5.62 -3.19 -0.91
CA ASN A 40 -4.93 -4.45 -1.04
C ASN A 40 -4.40 -4.62 -2.47
N VAL A 41 -3.17 -5.09 -2.58
CA VAL A 41 -2.58 -5.56 -3.84
C VAL A 41 -2.66 -7.08 -3.85
N ARG A 42 -3.34 -7.63 -4.82
CA ARG A 42 -3.58 -9.07 -4.94
C ARG A 42 -2.71 -9.70 -6.04
N VAL A 43 -2.37 -10.97 -5.89
CA VAL A 43 -1.63 -11.74 -6.91
C VAL A 43 -2.53 -12.10 -8.09
N LEU A 44 -3.79 -12.46 -7.83
CA LEU A 44 -4.85 -12.68 -8.81
C LEU A 44 -6.03 -11.74 -8.56
N PRO A 45 -6.82 -11.37 -9.59
CA PRO A 45 -7.92 -10.42 -9.48
C PRO A 45 -9.12 -11.03 -8.73
N THR A 46 -8.97 -11.16 -7.42
CA THR A 46 -9.99 -11.73 -6.51
C THR A 46 -9.70 -11.39 -5.06
N ASN A 47 -10.75 -11.18 -4.27
CA ASN A 47 -10.67 -11.06 -2.82
C ASN A 47 -10.60 -12.42 -2.09
N SER A 48 -10.92 -13.52 -2.77
CA SER A 48 -10.79 -14.86 -2.18
C SER A 48 -9.35 -15.13 -1.75
N PRO A 49 -9.11 -15.50 -0.49
CA PRO A 49 -7.77 -15.87 -0.04
C PRO A 49 -7.32 -17.20 -0.62
N MET A 50 -6.01 -17.39 -0.64
CA MET A 50 -5.35 -18.61 -1.07
C MET A 50 -4.35 -19.04 -0.02
N PHE A 51 -4.57 -20.20 0.60
CA PHE A 51 -3.71 -20.74 1.66
C PHE A 51 -2.92 -21.94 1.17
N TYR A 52 -1.80 -22.21 1.81
CA TYR A 52 -1.26 -23.58 1.82
C TYR A 52 -2.12 -24.46 2.73
N ASN A 53 -1.70 -25.71 2.93
CA ASN A 53 -2.49 -26.66 3.70
C ASN A 53 -2.68 -26.18 5.16
N PRO A 54 -3.89 -25.76 5.56
CA PRO A 54 -4.12 -25.21 6.90
C PRO A 54 -3.98 -26.24 8.04
N SER A 55 -3.80 -27.53 7.71
CA SER A 55 -3.48 -28.56 8.69
C SER A 55 -1.98 -28.61 9.05
N LEU A 56 -1.14 -27.85 8.34
CA LEU A 56 0.29 -27.75 8.61
C LEU A 56 0.60 -26.58 9.55
N PRO A 57 1.56 -26.72 10.47
CA PRO A 57 1.97 -25.63 11.35
C PRO A 57 2.42 -24.38 10.56
N GLY A 58 1.91 -23.21 10.94
CA GLY A 58 2.26 -21.93 10.33
C GLY A 58 1.59 -21.66 8.97
N GLU A 59 0.63 -22.48 8.56
CA GLU A 59 -0.14 -22.32 7.33
C GLU A 59 -1.62 -22.02 7.63
N GLY A 60 -2.36 -21.58 6.59
CA GLY A 60 -3.74 -21.12 6.77
C GLY A 60 -3.81 -19.64 7.17
N PHE A 61 -4.96 -19.21 7.72
CA PHE A 61 -5.10 -17.82 8.17
C PHE A 61 -4.09 -17.47 9.27
N PRO A 62 -3.39 -16.31 9.22
CA PRO A 62 -3.61 -15.18 8.30
C PRO A 62 -2.77 -15.19 7.01
N PHE A 63 -2.08 -16.27 6.68
CA PHE A 63 -1.12 -16.34 5.57
C PHE A 63 -1.81 -16.52 4.21
N ASP A 64 -2.49 -15.47 3.75
CA ASP A 64 -3.14 -15.41 2.44
C ASP A 64 -2.11 -15.14 1.33
N TYR A 65 -1.73 -16.16 0.58
CA TYR A 65 -0.75 -16.06 -0.53
C TYR A 65 -1.29 -15.33 -1.77
N ASN A 66 -2.58 -14.99 -1.80
CA ASN A 66 -3.12 -14.07 -2.79
C ASN A 66 -2.96 -12.59 -2.35
N GLN A 67 -2.63 -12.30 -1.08
CA GLN A 67 -2.32 -10.99 -0.59
C GLN A 67 -0.83 -10.69 -0.83
N ASN A 68 -0.53 -9.74 -1.73
CA ASN A 68 0.84 -9.37 -2.09
C ASN A 68 1.37 -8.19 -1.28
N SER A 69 0.55 -7.16 -1.08
CA SER A 69 0.90 -5.97 -0.30
C SER A 69 -0.33 -5.11 0.01
N LEU A 70 -0.08 -3.98 0.68
CA LEU A 70 -1.02 -2.88 0.88
C LEU A 70 -0.41 -1.60 0.30
N LEU A 71 -1.17 -0.87 -0.50
CA LEU A 71 -0.87 0.50 -0.92
C LEU A 71 -1.61 1.47 -0.02
N LYS A 72 -0.96 2.56 0.35
CA LYS A 72 -1.58 3.63 1.14
C LYS A 72 -2.35 4.58 0.22
N ILE A 73 -3.29 5.33 0.79
CA ILE A 73 -3.95 6.45 0.09
C ILE A 73 -2.91 7.40 -0.52
N ASN A 74 -3.24 8.04 -1.64
CA ASN A 74 -2.37 8.96 -2.38
C ASN A 74 -1.13 8.31 -3.04
N THR A 75 -1.08 6.97 -3.18
CA THR A 75 0.04 6.31 -3.87
C THR A 75 -0.13 6.42 -5.39
N PRO A 76 0.84 7.03 -6.12
CA PRO A 76 0.83 7.05 -7.57
C PRO A 76 1.03 5.65 -8.17
N LEU A 77 0.33 5.38 -9.27
CA LEU A 77 0.29 4.08 -9.94
C LEU A 77 0.41 4.21 -11.45
N ILE A 78 0.94 3.18 -12.06
CA ILE A 78 0.78 2.89 -13.49
C ILE A 78 -0.17 1.70 -13.61
N VAL A 79 -1.28 1.85 -14.31
CA VAL A 79 -2.18 0.76 -14.69
C VAL A 79 -1.68 0.17 -15.98
N SER A 80 -1.47 -1.15 -16.00
CA SER A 80 -1.04 -1.89 -17.20
C SER A 80 -2.24 -2.34 -18.05
N HIS A 81 -3.25 -2.93 -17.41
CA HIS A 81 -4.45 -3.46 -18.06
C HIS A 81 -5.53 -3.77 -17.01
N PHE A 82 -6.68 -4.23 -17.49
CA PHE A 82 -7.83 -4.57 -16.65
C PHE A 82 -8.17 -6.05 -16.75
N SER A 83 -8.76 -6.60 -15.69
CA SER A 83 -9.38 -7.92 -15.72
C SER A 83 -10.51 -7.97 -16.76
N LYS A 84 -10.86 -9.18 -17.22
CA LYS A 84 -11.95 -9.36 -18.23
C LYS A 84 -13.29 -8.83 -17.72
N ASP A 85 -13.58 -8.99 -16.43
CA ASP A 85 -14.80 -8.47 -15.79
C ASP A 85 -14.74 -6.97 -15.46
N ARG A 86 -13.61 -6.30 -15.72
CA ARG A 86 -13.38 -4.86 -15.45
C ARG A 86 -13.47 -4.47 -13.98
N ALA A 87 -13.52 -5.43 -13.06
CA ALA A 87 -13.56 -5.13 -11.62
C ALA A 87 -12.18 -4.83 -11.03
N TRP A 88 -11.10 -5.20 -11.72
CA TRP A 88 -9.73 -5.10 -11.27
C TRP A 88 -8.83 -4.43 -12.29
N ALA A 89 -7.84 -3.67 -11.78
CA ALA A 89 -6.74 -3.13 -12.55
C ALA A 89 -5.42 -3.77 -12.10
N PHE A 90 -4.59 -4.20 -13.05
CA PHE A 90 -3.21 -4.57 -12.74
C PHE A 90 -2.37 -3.30 -12.69
N VAL A 91 -1.78 -3.04 -11.54
CA VAL A 91 -1.04 -1.80 -11.28
C VAL A 91 0.40 -2.07 -10.90
N GLU A 92 1.25 -1.08 -11.16
CA GLU A 92 2.62 -1.00 -10.67
C GLU A 92 2.78 0.28 -9.86
N SER A 93 3.33 0.15 -8.66
CA SER A 93 3.77 1.25 -7.80
C SER A 93 5.29 1.27 -7.71
N HIS A 94 5.85 2.21 -6.94
CA HIS A 94 7.29 2.31 -6.72
C HIS A 94 7.91 1.12 -5.97
N PHE A 95 7.10 0.21 -5.40
CA PHE A 95 7.63 -0.93 -4.61
C PHE A 95 6.91 -2.26 -4.82
N VAL A 96 5.73 -2.28 -5.43
CA VAL A 96 4.94 -3.50 -5.66
C VAL A 96 4.06 -3.39 -6.88
N GLY A 97 3.86 -4.49 -7.59
CA GLY A 97 2.85 -4.64 -8.64
C GLY A 97 1.84 -5.73 -8.30
N GLY A 98 0.65 -5.66 -8.88
CA GLY A 98 -0.42 -6.63 -8.72
C GLY A 98 -1.81 -6.05 -8.98
N TRP A 99 -2.83 -6.79 -8.58
CA TRP A 99 -4.23 -6.45 -8.83
C TRP A 99 -4.82 -5.62 -7.70
N VAL A 100 -5.47 -4.52 -8.06
CA VAL A 100 -6.27 -3.68 -7.14
C VAL A 100 -7.70 -3.57 -7.66
N GLU A 101 -8.67 -3.42 -6.76
CA GLU A 101 -10.06 -3.14 -7.15
C GLU A 101 -10.15 -1.77 -7.83
N ILE A 102 -10.87 -1.69 -8.94
CA ILE A 102 -10.98 -0.47 -9.75
C ILE A 102 -11.55 0.71 -8.95
N ASN A 103 -12.47 0.46 -8.01
CA ASN A 103 -13.08 1.48 -7.17
C ASN A 103 -12.15 2.03 -6.06
N ASN A 104 -10.92 1.54 -5.99
CA ASN A 104 -9.93 2.02 -5.03
C ASN A 104 -8.92 2.97 -5.65
N ILE A 105 -9.03 3.24 -6.96
CA ILE A 105 -8.11 4.10 -7.71
C ILE A 105 -8.89 5.09 -8.59
N ALA A 106 -8.24 6.18 -8.96
CA ALA A 106 -8.74 7.09 -9.98
C ALA A 106 -7.65 7.38 -11.01
N PHE A 107 -8.05 7.62 -12.27
CA PHE A 107 -7.12 7.95 -13.35
C PHE A 107 -6.71 9.41 -13.26
N VAL A 108 -5.43 9.68 -13.47
CA VAL A 108 -4.89 11.04 -13.38
C VAL A 108 -4.48 11.54 -14.76
N ASP A 109 -4.86 12.76 -15.05
CA ASP A 109 -4.38 13.55 -16.20
C ASP A 109 -3.21 14.47 -15.80
N ASP A 110 -2.67 15.18 -16.78
CA ASP A 110 -1.52 16.06 -16.54
C ASP A 110 -1.88 17.28 -15.69
N ASP A 111 -3.13 17.77 -15.75
CA ASP A 111 -3.61 18.88 -14.91
C ASP A 111 -3.70 18.43 -13.44
N PHE A 112 -4.25 17.24 -13.17
CA PHE A 112 -4.24 16.67 -11.83
C PHE A 112 -2.80 16.50 -11.30
N ILE A 113 -1.90 15.93 -12.11
CA ILE A 113 -0.51 15.72 -11.72
C ILE A 113 0.15 17.05 -11.34
N LYS A 114 -0.05 18.10 -12.15
CA LYS A 114 0.49 19.43 -11.88
C LYS A 114 0.00 20.00 -10.56
N ASP A 115 -1.31 19.87 -10.27
CA ASP A 115 -1.90 20.39 -9.04
C ASP A 115 -1.57 19.55 -7.81
N PHE A 116 -1.42 18.23 -7.97
CA PHE A 116 -1.05 17.30 -6.90
C PHE A 116 0.45 17.38 -6.56
N THR A 117 1.32 17.73 -7.54
CA THR A 117 2.74 17.88 -7.33
C THR A 117 3.06 19.24 -6.75
N THR A 118 3.38 19.27 -5.46
CA THR A 118 3.80 20.49 -4.75
C THR A 118 5.29 20.44 -4.39
N ASN A 119 5.83 21.53 -3.87
CA ASN A 119 7.18 21.55 -3.28
C ASN A 119 7.15 21.30 -1.76
N ASP A 120 5.98 21.03 -1.20
CA ASP A 120 5.76 20.91 0.22
C ASP A 120 5.03 19.59 0.54
N TYR A 121 5.79 18.59 0.97
CA TYR A 121 5.29 17.27 1.30
C TYR A 121 5.38 17.00 2.78
N PHE A 122 4.32 16.43 3.32
CA PHE A 122 4.21 16.02 4.71
C PHE A 122 3.99 14.51 4.78
N ILE A 123 4.43 13.93 5.89
CA ILE A 123 4.32 12.50 6.11
C ILE A 123 3.62 12.23 7.44
N ALA A 124 2.69 11.29 7.45
CA ALA A 124 1.99 10.87 8.66
C ALA A 124 2.96 10.24 9.65
N THR A 125 2.95 10.73 10.89
CA THR A 125 3.79 10.29 12.01
C THR A 125 2.99 9.59 13.10
N LYS A 126 1.66 9.59 13.01
CA LYS A 126 0.73 8.87 13.88
C LYS A 126 0.10 7.70 13.14
N GLU A 127 -0.19 6.64 13.88
CA GLU A 127 -0.81 5.42 13.33
C GLU A 127 -2.33 5.49 13.42
N LYS A 128 -2.99 5.17 12.30
CA LYS A 128 -4.44 4.94 12.21
C LYS A 128 -5.32 6.10 12.69
N PHE A 129 -4.91 7.35 12.44
CA PHE A 129 -5.82 8.48 12.62
C PHE A 129 -6.81 8.62 11.44
N ALA A 130 -8.01 9.08 11.73
CA ALA A 130 -9.05 9.22 10.73
C ALA A 130 -8.91 10.53 9.94
N ILE A 131 -9.14 10.49 8.64
CA ILE A 131 -9.34 11.67 7.79
C ILE A 131 -10.75 11.71 7.22
N TYR A 132 -11.22 12.94 6.92
CA TYR A 132 -12.60 13.22 6.49
C TYR A 132 -12.61 14.12 5.25
N ASP A 133 -13.61 13.91 4.33
CA ASP A 133 -13.78 14.69 3.09
C ASP A 133 -15.24 14.58 2.54
N PRO A 134 -16.25 15.28 3.01
CA PRO A 134 -16.49 15.75 4.39
C PRO A 134 -16.88 14.62 5.36
N ILE A 135 -17.18 13.42 4.85
CA ILE A 135 -17.45 12.21 5.63
C ILE A 135 -16.15 11.45 5.89
N PHE A 136 -16.19 10.46 6.78
CA PHE A 136 -15.07 9.57 7.01
C PHE A 136 -14.56 9.01 5.68
N ARG A 137 -13.25 9.07 5.48
CA ARG A 137 -12.60 8.61 4.26
C ARG A 137 -11.69 7.42 4.49
N GLU A 138 -10.74 7.54 5.42
CA GLU A 138 -9.73 6.51 5.64
C GLU A 138 -9.07 6.64 7.01
N TYR A 139 -8.51 5.53 7.50
CA TYR A 139 -7.53 5.52 8.58
C TYR A 139 -6.11 5.60 8.02
N VAL A 140 -5.46 6.73 8.26
CA VAL A 140 -4.12 7.01 7.76
C VAL A 140 -3.07 6.25 8.56
N LYS A 141 -2.11 5.64 7.88
CA LYS A 141 -0.99 4.91 8.47
C LYS A 141 0.27 5.77 8.51
N VAL A 142 1.14 5.53 9.49
CA VAL A 142 2.50 6.10 9.48
C VAL A 142 3.17 5.86 8.13
N GLY A 143 3.83 6.90 7.62
CA GLY A 143 4.50 6.87 6.32
C GLY A 143 3.60 7.19 5.12
N THR A 144 2.32 7.56 5.33
CA THR A 144 1.47 8.11 4.25
C THR A 144 1.90 9.54 3.95
N ILE A 145 2.04 9.85 2.66
CA ILE A 145 2.51 11.16 2.19
C ILE A 145 1.34 11.99 1.69
N PHE A 146 1.33 13.26 2.09
CA PHE A 146 0.35 14.25 1.66
C PHE A 146 1.07 15.48 1.09
N PRO A 147 0.79 15.85 -0.19
CA PRO A 147 1.16 17.18 -0.67
C PRO A 147 0.38 18.24 0.11
N LYS A 148 1.01 19.39 0.36
CA LYS A 148 0.38 20.54 1.01
C LYS A 148 0.33 21.72 0.06
N LYS A 149 -0.81 22.39 0.01
CA LYS A 149 -0.98 23.65 -0.73
C LYS A 149 -1.68 24.63 0.18
N ASP A 150 -1.07 25.77 0.40
CA ASP A 150 -1.49 26.74 1.40
C ASP A 150 -1.55 26.07 2.79
N ASN A 151 -2.71 26.09 3.46
CA ASN A 151 -2.91 25.45 4.77
C ASN A 151 -3.65 24.10 4.68
N ASN A 152 -3.83 23.53 3.48
CA ASN A 152 -4.60 22.32 3.28
C ASN A 152 -3.73 21.19 2.77
N PHE A 153 -4.06 19.95 3.17
CA PHE A 153 -3.47 18.74 2.62
C PHE A 153 -4.30 18.25 1.43
N ILE A 154 -3.62 17.65 0.46
CA ILE A 154 -4.26 17.20 -0.78
C ILE A 154 -4.50 15.69 -0.72
N VAL A 155 -5.73 15.30 -1.09
CA VAL A 155 -6.10 13.92 -1.38
C VAL A 155 -6.76 13.83 -2.75
N ALA A 156 -6.65 12.68 -3.40
CA ALA A 156 -7.35 12.41 -4.64
C ALA A 156 -8.81 11.99 -4.35
N LYS A 157 -9.75 12.43 -5.16
CA LYS A 157 -11.15 12.03 -5.16
C LYS A 157 -11.54 11.67 -6.59
N GLU A 158 -12.41 10.68 -6.78
CA GLU A 158 -12.92 10.35 -8.10
C GLU A 158 -14.14 11.20 -8.50
N ASP A 159 -14.27 11.46 -9.80
CA ASP A 159 -15.50 11.87 -10.44
C ASP A 159 -16.32 10.65 -10.95
N ASP A 160 -17.50 10.89 -11.53
CA ASP A 160 -18.40 9.84 -12.05
C ASP A 160 -17.76 8.98 -13.17
N ASN A 161 -16.64 9.41 -13.74
CA ASN A 161 -15.90 8.72 -14.79
C ASN A 161 -14.59 8.09 -14.29
N LEU A 162 -14.40 7.98 -12.97
CA LEU A 162 -13.17 7.53 -12.31
C LEU A 162 -11.93 8.40 -12.59
N ASN A 163 -12.10 9.65 -13.00
CA ASN A 163 -10.98 10.58 -13.10
C ASN A 163 -10.70 11.22 -11.74
N ALA A 164 -9.42 11.37 -11.42
CA ALA A 164 -8.98 11.97 -10.18
C ALA A 164 -9.24 13.48 -10.18
N LYS A 165 -9.75 13.98 -9.07
CA LYS A 165 -9.92 15.41 -8.76
C LYS A 165 -9.19 15.71 -7.46
N ILE A 166 -8.65 16.91 -7.37
CA ILE A 166 -8.05 17.43 -6.14
C ILE A 166 -9.15 17.66 -5.09
N SER A 167 -8.95 17.15 -3.90
CA SER A 167 -9.73 17.53 -2.72
C SER A 167 -8.79 17.99 -1.60
N TYR A 168 -9.28 18.95 -0.80
CA TYR A 168 -8.51 19.57 0.26
C TYR A 168 -9.06 19.16 1.61
N ILE A 169 -8.19 18.68 2.49
CA ILE A 169 -8.54 18.25 3.84
C ILE A 169 -7.67 18.97 4.89
N GLN A 170 -8.17 18.98 6.14
CA GLN A 170 -7.40 19.37 7.30
C GLN A 170 -6.89 18.12 8.02
N ILE A 171 -5.64 18.16 8.48
CA ILE A 171 -5.03 17.16 9.34
C ILE A 171 -4.40 17.91 10.51
N GLU A 172 -4.61 17.44 11.73
CA GLU A 172 -4.03 18.03 12.94
C GLU A 172 -2.50 17.95 12.88
N GLU A 173 -1.84 19.04 13.28
CA GLU A 173 -0.37 19.16 13.17
C GLU A 173 0.39 18.09 13.98
N GLU A 174 -0.22 17.55 15.04
CA GLU A 174 0.38 16.47 15.82
C GLU A 174 0.43 15.12 15.11
N PHE A 175 -0.32 14.93 14.01
CA PHE A 175 -0.41 13.67 13.27
C PHE A 175 0.52 13.61 12.07
N ILE A 176 1.04 14.76 11.63
CA ILE A 176 1.74 14.87 10.35
C ILE A 176 2.89 15.89 10.46
N GLU A 177 4.01 15.60 9.83
CA GLU A 177 5.18 16.48 9.83
C GLU A 177 5.78 16.62 8.43
N LYS A 178 6.48 17.73 8.22
CA LYS A 178 7.22 17.95 6.97
C LYS A 178 8.28 16.87 6.77
N MET A 179 8.29 16.27 5.58
CA MET A 179 9.24 15.21 5.27
C MET A 179 10.51 15.73 4.57
N PRO A 180 11.63 15.01 4.71
CA PRO A 180 11.84 13.88 5.62
C PRO A 180 12.11 14.33 7.06
N LEU A 181 11.74 13.50 8.04
CA LEU A 181 12.11 13.75 9.44
C LEU A 181 13.62 13.59 9.64
N SER A 182 14.19 14.34 10.57
CA SER A 182 15.57 14.15 11.01
C SER A 182 15.76 12.78 11.66
N TYR A 183 16.78 12.02 11.23
CA TYR A 183 17.08 10.70 11.76
C TYR A 183 17.89 10.79 13.06
N ASN A 184 17.23 11.22 14.15
CA ASN A 184 17.80 11.35 15.49
C ASN A 184 17.15 10.35 16.47
N HIS A 185 17.67 10.24 17.68
CA HIS A 185 17.20 9.30 18.69
C HIS A 185 15.72 9.53 19.07
N GLU A 186 15.33 10.77 19.26
CA GLU A 186 13.97 11.16 19.67
C GLU A 186 12.94 10.77 18.62
N ASN A 187 13.13 11.16 17.36
CA ASN A 187 12.23 10.82 16.26
C ASN A 187 12.16 9.30 16.04
N ARG A 188 13.30 8.60 16.12
CA ARG A 188 13.32 7.13 16.00
C ARG A 188 12.46 6.46 17.08
N ALA A 189 12.64 6.88 18.35
CA ALA A 189 11.87 6.32 19.46
C ALA A 189 10.39 6.66 19.35
N ARG A 190 10.04 7.89 18.98
CA ARG A 190 8.66 8.36 18.80
C ARG A 190 7.92 7.55 17.72
N ILE A 191 8.52 7.41 16.55
CA ILE A 191 7.91 6.64 15.46
C ILE A 191 7.79 5.15 15.82
N LEU A 192 8.78 4.56 16.50
CA LEU A 192 8.68 3.16 16.94
C LEU A 192 7.52 2.95 17.93
N LYS A 193 7.21 3.91 18.78
CA LYS A 193 6.07 3.83 19.71
C LYS A 193 4.72 3.71 19.00
N GLU A 194 4.58 4.31 17.82
CA GLU A 194 3.32 4.23 17.05
C GLU A 194 3.03 2.80 16.55
N PHE A 195 4.05 1.97 16.42
CA PHE A 195 3.89 0.57 16.00
C PHE A 195 3.73 -0.41 17.17
N MET A 196 3.90 0.06 18.42
CA MET A 196 3.76 -0.82 19.58
C MET A 196 2.31 -1.27 19.74
N ASN A 197 2.15 -2.57 20.00
CA ASN A 197 0.86 -3.24 20.16
C ASN A 197 0.00 -3.34 18.87
N GLU A 198 0.53 -2.95 17.71
CA GLU A 198 -0.13 -3.21 16.44
C GLU A 198 -0.08 -4.72 16.13
N PRO A 199 -1.20 -5.32 15.75
CA PRO A 199 -1.22 -6.74 15.39
C PRO A 199 -0.44 -6.99 14.10
N TYR A 200 0.09 -8.19 13.94
CA TYR A 200 0.72 -8.63 12.70
C TYR A 200 -0.32 -8.80 11.59
N GLY A 201 -0.02 -8.30 10.39
CA GLY A 201 -0.85 -8.45 9.21
C GLY A 201 -0.02 -8.91 8.01
N TRP A 202 -0.18 -10.20 7.64
CA TRP A 202 0.47 -10.78 6.47
C TRP A 202 0.27 -9.92 5.22
N ALA A 203 1.36 -9.46 4.60
CA ALA A 203 1.34 -8.62 3.40
C ALA A 203 0.40 -7.39 3.48
N GLY A 204 0.19 -6.83 4.67
CA GLY A 204 -0.69 -5.67 4.86
C GLY A 204 -2.16 -6.02 5.16
N LEU A 205 -2.48 -7.29 5.33
CA LEU A 205 -3.84 -7.75 5.61
C LEU A 205 -4.45 -7.01 6.82
N LEU A 206 -5.74 -6.66 6.72
CA LEU A 206 -6.48 -5.91 7.72
C LEU A 206 -5.84 -4.55 8.08
N ASN A 207 -5.17 -3.93 7.13
CA ASN A 207 -4.48 -2.65 7.32
C ASN A 207 -3.37 -2.68 8.38
N ASN A 208 -2.82 -3.85 8.68
CA ASN A 208 -1.70 -4.07 9.60
C ASN A 208 -0.37 -4.20 8.84
N ARG A 209 0.69 -4.64 9.51
CA ARG A 209 2.03 -4.79 8.92
C ARG A 209 2.58 -6.19 9.14
N ASP A 210 3.31 -6.69 8.13
CA ASP A 210 4.28 -7.75 8.30
C ASP A 210 5.67 -7.18 8.68
N CYS A 211 6.66 -8.04 8.87
CA CYS A 211 8.01 -7.66 9.27
C CYS A 211 8.66 -6.65 8.31
N SER A 212 8.54 -6.86 7.01
CA SER A 212 9.19 -6.03 6.00
C SER A 212 8.43 -4.73 5.71
N SER A 213 7.10 -4.72 5.77
CA SER A 213 6.33 -3.48 5.67
C SER A 213 6.49 -2.60 6.92
N PHE A 214 6.69 -3.20 8.10
CA PHE A 214 7.06 -2.46 9.29
C PHE A 214 8.36 -1.67 9.10
N THR A 215 9.44 -2.35 8.66
CA THR A 215 10.73 -1.68 8.42
C THR A 215 10.63 -0.65 7.29
N GLN A 216 9.90 -0.97 6.21
CA GLN A 216 9.69 -0.05 5.11
C GLN A 216 8.99 1.24 5.56
N ASP A 217 7.89 1.13 6.30
CA ASP A 217 7.13 2.29 6.80
C ASP A 217 7.94 3.10 7.82
N TYR A 218 8.66 2.42 8.74
CA TYR A 218 9.54 3.08 9.69
C TYR A 218 10.61 3.95 9.01
N PHE A 219 11.30 3.40 8.02
CA PHE A 219 12.37 4.14 7.35
C PHE A 219 11.84 5.19 6.36
N SER A 220 10.62 5.02 5.84
CA SER A 220 10.02 5.98 4.89
C SER A 220 9.85 7.38 5.49
N VAL A 221 9.53 7.50 6.80
CA VAL A 221 9.38 8.81 7.45
C VAL A 221 10.68 9.61 7.49
N PHE A 222 11.81 8.91 7.40
CA PHE A 222 13.15 9.52 7.34
C PHE A 222 13.65 9.69 5.89
N GLY A 223 12.75 9.55 4.89
CA GLY A 223 13.10 9.67 3.48
C GLY A 223 13.96 8.53 2.93
N LYS A 224 13.97 7.37 3.61
CA LYS A 224 14.77 6.20 3.19
C LYS A 224 13.85 5.17 2.54
N TYR A 225 14.17 4.82 1.29
CA TYR A 225 13.49 3.75 0.56
C TYR A 225 14.03 2.38 1.00
N LEU A 226 13.13 1.44 1.25
CA LEU A 226 13.44 0.02 1.39
C LEU A 226 12.56 -0.81 0.45
N HIS A 227 13.11 -1.91 -0.03
CA HIS A 227 12.33 -2.89 -0.82
C HIS A 227 11.17 -3.48 -0.01
N ARG A 228 10.13 -3.96 -0.72
CA ARG A 228 8.92 -4.48 -0.05
C ARG A 228 9.16 -5.75 0.77
N ASN A 229 9.96 -6.69 0.29
CA ASN A 229 10.16 -7.96 0.97
C ASN A 229 11.50 -8.04 1.70
N SER A 230 11.55 -8.82 2.78
CA SER A 230 12.71 -8.91 3.67
C SER A 230 13.97 -9.38 2.95
N LYS A 231 13.86 -10.32 2.00
CA LYS A 231 15.01 -10.80 1.21
C LYS A 231 15.64 -9.67 0.40
N ALA A 232 14.83 -8.84 -0.26
CA ALA A 232 15.33 -7.70 -1.03
C ALA A 232 15.86 -6.58 -0.12
N GLN A 233 15.29 -6.39 1.09
CA GLN A 233 15.77 -5.40 2.05
C GLN A 233 17.23 -5.65 2.48
N THR A 234 17.73 -6.86 2.43
CA THR A 234 19.15 -7.16 2.74
C THR A 234 20.12 -6.43 1.81
N THR A 235 19.66 -5.99 0.62
CA THR A 235 20.47 -5.23 -0.33
C THR A 235 20.48 -3.71 -0.05
N ASN A 236 19.64 -3.22 0.86
CA ASN A 236 19.53 -1.80 1.18
C ASN A 236 20.56 -1.30 2.21
N GLY A 237 21.37 -2.18 2.79
CA GLY A 237 22.31 -1.86 3.86
C GLY A 237 23.68 -2.47 3.68
N LYS A 238 24.58 -2.17 4.62
CA LYS A 238 25.87 -2.86 4.73
C LYS A 238 25.72 -4.07 5.66
N TYR A 239 26.34 -5.16 5.28
CA TYR A 239 26.44 -6.34 6.13
C TYR A 239 27.51 -6.13 7.21
N PHE A 240 27.17 -6.39 8.47
CA PHE A 240 28.10 -6.40 9.60
C PHE A 240 28.03 -7.75 10.30
N ASP A 241 29.17 -8.28 10.66
CA ASP A 241 29.24 -9.42 11.56
C ASP A 241 28.87 -8.97 12.98
N ILE A 242 27.92 -9.67 13.61
CA ILE A 242 27.47 -9.36 14.98
C ILE A 242 28.63 -9.37 15.96
N SER A 243 29.66 -10.22 15.76
CA SER A 243 30.87 -10.30 16.59
C SER A 243 31.70 -8.99 16.56
N GLN A 244 31.47 -8.09 15.58
CA GLN A 244 32.18 -6.83 15.43
C GLN A 244 31.41 -5.64 16.03
N LEU A 245 30.22 -5.87 16.57
CA LEU A 245 29.44 -4.85 17.27
C LEU A 245 29.95 -4.75 18.71
N ASN A 246 30.65 -3.67 19.06
CA ASN A 246 30.85 -3.28 20.45
C ASN A 246 29.51 -2.76 21.01
N LEU A 247 28.81 -3.60 21.76
CA LEU A 247 27.56 -3.25 22.47
C LEU A 247 27.90 -2.63 23.82
#